data_e71e5be4814426f3dc8b24e3de79865d
#
_entry.id   e71e5be4814426f3dc8b24e3de79865d
#
_cell.length_a   1.000
_cell.length_b   1.000
_cell.length_c   1.000
_cell.angle_alpha   90.00
_cell.angle_beta   90.00
_cell.angle_gamma   90.00
#
_symmetry.space_group_name_H-M   'P 1'
#
loop_
_entity.id
_entity.type
_entity.pdbx_description
1 polymer ?
#
loop_
_entity_poly.entity_id
_entity_poly.type
_entity_poly.pdbx_seq_one_letter_code
_entity_poly.pdbx_strand_id
1 'polypeptide(L)'
;VGLPPEQVFKTLVVRGDTTGICFAVVPGNAQLDLKALARISGNRKVETVALKEVQPLTGYIRGGVTALASKKDYPVYLDETATLFEQITVSGGMRGMLLLLSPSDYLRAVKGALGAIVQN
;
A
#
# COMPACT_ATOMS: atom_id res chain seq x y z
N VAL A 1 -6.83 18.49 -5.93
CA VAL A 1 -7.35 17.96 -4.68
C VAL A 1 -6.58 18.64 -3.56
N GLY A 2 -7.22 19.37 -2.70
CA GLY A 2 -6.55 20.20 -1.68
C GLY A 2 -5.99 19.45 -0.48
N LEU A 3 -5.70 18.15 -0.57
CA LEU A 3 -5.21 17.38 0.56
C LEU A 3 -3.68 17.37 0.61
N PRO A 4 -3.07 17.40 1.84
CA PRO A 4 -1.63 17.30 1.97
C PRO A 4 -1.10 15.97 1.42
N PRO A 5 0.10 15.95 0.82
CA PRO A 5 0.68 14.71 0.30
C PRO A 5 0.80 13.59 1.34
N GLU A 6 1.07 13.93 2.60
CA GLU A 6 1.21 12.95 3.69
C GLU A 6 -0.13 12.27 4.04
N GLN A 7 -1.25 12.80 3.58
CA GLN A 7 -2.59 12.24 3.78
C GLN A 7 -3.07 11.45 2.56
N VAL A 8 -2.39 11.55 1.43
CA VAL A 8 -2.71 10.83 0.20
C VAL A 8 -1.77 9.63 0.12
N PHE A 9 -2.31 8.43 0.27
CA PHE A 9 -1.52 7.20 0.33
C PHE A 9 -1.49 6.50 -1.02
N LYS A 10 -0.33 5.98 -1.37
CA LYS A 10 -0.10 5.19 -2.58
C LYS A 10 0.08 3.72 -2.21
N THR A 11 -0.38 2.83 -3.08
CA THR A 11 -0.22 1.39 -2.91
C THR A 11 0.91 0.90 -3.80
N LEU A 12 1.91 0.27 -3.19
CA LEU A 12 3.05 -0.30 -3.90
C LEU A 12 2.96 -1.82 -3.87
N VAL A 13 3.27 -2.45 -4.99
CA VAL A 13 3.31 -3.91 -5.10
C VAL A 13 4.73 -4.36 -4.83
N VAL A 14 4.89 -5.28 -3.88
CA VAL A 14 6.19 -5.71 -3.37
C VAL A 14 6.23 -7.24 -3.36
N ARG A 15 7.39 -7.80 -3.70
CA ARG A 15 7.63 -9.24 -3.63
C ARG A 15 8.62 -9.55 -2.53
N GLY A 16 8.20 -10.41 -1.59
CA GLY A 16 9.07 -10.94 -0.55
C GLY A 16 9.66 -12.28 -0.97
N ASP A 17 10.86 -12.57 -0.48
CA ASP A 17 11.56 -13.82 -0.81
C ASP A 17 10.92 -15.04 -0.18
N THR A 18 10.18 -14.87 0.91
CA THR A 18 9.53 -15.98 1.63
C THR A 18 8.01 -15.98 1.43
N THR A 19 7.35 -14.82 1.56
CA THR A 19 5.88 -14.74 1.56
C THR A 19 5.28 -14.36 0.21
N GLY A 20 6.09 -14.01 -0.80
CA GLY A 20 5.60 -13.63 -2.11
C GLY A 20 5.06 -12.21 -2.15
N ILE A 21 3.99 -12.00 -2.90
CA ILE A 21 3.44 -10.66 -3.16
C ILE A 21 2.72 -10.10 -1.94
N CYS A 22 2.92 -8.81 -1.67
CA CYS A 22 2.14 -8.05 -0.70
C CYS A 22 1.99 -6.61 -1.19
N PHE A 23 1.09 -5.88 -0.55
CA PHE A 23 0.92 -4.45 -0.80
C PHE A 23 1.52 -3.65 0.35
N ALA A 24 2.23 -2.57 0.01
CA ALA A 24 2.70 -1.59 0.98
C ALA A 24 2.02 -0.26 0.68
N VAL A 25 1.30 0.28 1.65
CA VAL A 25 0.50 1.50 1.49
C VAL A 25 1.16 2.59 2.32
N VAL A 26 1.71 3.59 1.64
CA VAL A 26 2.54 4.63 2.25
C VAL A 26 2.13 6.01 1.75
N PRO A 27 2.46 7.08 2.51
CA PRO A 27 2.20 8.45 2.03
C PRO A 27 2.82 8.70 0.67
N GLY A 28 2.12 9.46 -0.17
CA GLY A 28 2.55 9.73 -1.54
C GLY A 28 3.91 10.41 -1.64
N ASN A 29 4.29 11.18 -0.61
CA ASN A 29 5.58 11.89 -0.56
C ASN A 29 6.67 11.13 0.20
N ALA A 30 6.40 9.91 0.66
CA ALA A 30 7.35 9.10 1.41
C ALA A 30 7.94 8.00 0.55
N GLN A 31 9.08 7.47 1.00
CA GLN A 31 9.71 6.32 0.37
C GLN A 31 9.58 5.10 1.27
N LEU A 32 9.27 3.98 0.66
CA LEU A 32 9.16 2.70 1.36
C LEU A 32 10.52 2.27 1.91
N ASP A 33 10.54 1.88 3.18
CA ASP A 33 11.72 1.28 3.79
C ASP A 33 11.64 -0.24 3.59
N LEU A 34 12.37 -0.73 2.60
CA LEU A 34 12.32 -2.14 2.21
C LEU A 34 12.78 -3.07 3.34
N LYS A 35 13.77 -2.64 4.14
CA LYS A 35 14.25 -3.45 5.25
C LYS A 35 13.22 -3.55 6.36
N ALA A 36 12.55 -2.44 6.66
CA ALA A 36 11.50 -2.43 7.68
C ALA A 36 10.33 -3.32 7.25
N LEU A 37 9.92 -3.22 5.99
CA LEU A 37 8.84 -4.05 5.47
C LEU A 37 9.21 -5.52 5.48
N ALA A 38 10.44 -5.86 5.14
CA ALA A 38 10.91 -7.25 5.18
C ALA A 38 10.75 -7.83 6.58
N ARG A 39 11.18 -7.10 7.61
CA ARG A 39 11.06 -7.56 9.01
C ARG A 39 9.60 -7.78 9.40
N ILE A 40 8.73 -6.80 9.10
CA ILE A 40 7.33 -6.85 9.49
C ILE A 40 6.58 -7.96 8.77
N SER A 41 6.89 -8.18 7.50
CA SER A 41 6.20 -9.16 6.67
C SER A 41 6.75 -10.60 6.81
N GLY A 42 7.82 -10.78 7.57
CA GLY A 42 8.41 -12.11 7.74
C GLY A 42 9.32 -12.54 6.60
N ASN A 43 9.91 -11.59 5.90
CA ASN A 43 10.83 -11.84 4.80
C ASN A 43 12.26 -11.45 5.19
N ARG A 44 13.24 -12.06 4.54
CA ARG A 44 14.62 -11.65 4.66
C ARG A 44 14.90 -10.45 3.77
N LYS A 45 14.27 -10.43 2.59
CA LYS A 45 14.41 -9.37 1.62
C LYS A 45 13.10 -9.18 0.87
N VAL A 46 12.76 -7.92 0.59
CA VAL A 46 11.63 -7.57 -0.28
C VAL A 46 12.13 -6.61 -1.36
N GLU A 47 11.43 -6.61 -2.49
CA GLU A 47 11.75 -5.69 -3.58
C GLU A 47 10.47 -5.25 -4.29
N THR A 48 10.51 -4.07 -4.89
CA THR A 48 9.37 -3.60 -5.66
C THR A 48 9.22 -4.44 -6.92
N VAL A 49 7.97 -4.66 -7.31
CA VAL A 49 7.64 -5.46 -8.50
C VAL A 49 7.84 -4.60 -9.75
N ALA A 50 8.39 -5.19 -10.81
CA ALA A 50 8.56 -4.50 -12.06
C ALA A 50 7.21 -4.05 -12.62
N LEU A 51 7.20 -2.89 -13.26
CA LEU A 51 5.97 -2.26 -13.76
C LEU A 51 5.16 -3.20 -14.64
N LYS A 52 5.83 -3.98 -15.49
CA LYS A 52 5.18 -4.91 -16.42
C LYS A 52 4.45 -6.05 -15.72
N GLU A 53 4.74 -6.31 -14.44
CA GLU A 53 4.12 -7.38 -13.67
C GLU A 53 2.91 -6.89 -12.86
N VAL A 54 2.73 -5.57 -12.70
CA VAL A 54 1.69 -5.04 -11.81
C VAL A 54 0.30 -5.44 -12.27
N GLN A 55 -0.03 -5.28 -13.54
CA GLN A 55 -1.36 -5.62 -14.03
C GLN A 55 -1.65 -7.12 -13.97
N PRO A 56 -0.76 -8.03 -14.39
CA PRO A 56 -1.02 -9.46 -14.24
C PRO A 56 -1.25 -9.90 -12.80
N LEU A 57 -0.54 -9.28 -11.84
CA LEU A 57 -0.64 -9.64 -10.43
C LEU A 57 -1.88 -9.07 -9.76
N THR A 58 -2.25 -7.83 -10.08
CA THR A 58 -3.29 -7.09 -9.35
C THR A 58 -4.55 -6.84 -10.17
N GLY A 59 -4.47 -6.89 -11.48
CA GLY A 59 -5.56 -6.52 -12.37
C GLY A 59 -5.66 -5.02 -12.62
N TYR A 60 -4.73 -4.22 -12.11
CA TYR A 60 -4.74 -2.77 -12.25
C TYR A 60 -3.55 -2.27 -13.06
N ILE A 61 -3.74 -1.13 -13.74
CA ILE A 61 -2.66 -0.41 -14.37
C ILE A 61 -2.01 0.52 -13.35
N ARG A 62 -0.78 0.99 -13.65
CA ARG A 62 -0.10 1.95 -12.79
C ARG A 62 -0.98 3.20 -12.59
N GLY A 63 -1.04 3.68 -11.37
CA GLY A 63 -1.88 4.82 -10.99
C GLY A 63 -3.27 4.44 -10.56
N GLY A 64 -3.69 3.17 -10.82
CA GLY A 64 -4.96 2.66 -10.36
C GLY A 64 -4.83 1.51 -9.37
N VAL A 65 -3.62 1.23 -8.87
CA VAL A 65 -3.40 0.12 -7.94
C VAL A 65 -4.05 0.41 -6.60
N THR A 66 -4.84 -0.53 -6.11
CA THR A 66 -5.44 -0.46 -4.79
C THR A 66 -5.58 -1.87 -4.20
N ALA A 67 -5.45 -1.96 -2.88
CA ALA A 67 -5.68 -3.21 -2.18
C ALA A 67 -7.17 -3.51 -1.97
N LEU A 68 -8.03 -2.50 -2.12
CA LEU A 68 -9.47 -2.62 -1.81
C LEU A 68 -10.20 -3.59 -2.74
N ALA A 69 -9.78 -3.69 -3.99
CA ALA A 69 -10.45 -4.53 -4.98
C ALA A 69 -9.43 -5.25 -5.86
N SER A 70 -8.35 -5.71 -5.24
CA SER A 70 -7.34 -6.46 -5.94
C SER A 70 -7.91 -7.77 -6.47
N LYS A 71 -7.40 -8.20 -7.64
CA LYS A 71 -7.74 -9.46 -8.28
C LYS A 71 -7.52 -10.66 -7.35
N LYS A 72 -6.52 -10.58 -6.46
CA LYS A 72 -6.22 -11.60 -5.46
C LYS A 72 -6.05 -10.96 -4.10
N ASP A 73 -6.30 -11.74 -3.03
CA ASP A 73 -6.09 -11.29 -1.65
C ASP A 73 -4.63 -11.45 -1.29
N TYR A 74 -3.89 -10.33 -1.37
CA TYR A 74 -2.50 -10.28 -0.90
C TYR A 74 -2.45 -9.61 0.46
N PRO A 75 -1.45 -9.95 1.32
CA PRO A 75 -1.24 -9.22 2.55
C PRO A 75 -1.05 -7.73 2.31
N VAL A 76 -1.59 -6.90 3.21
CA VAL A 76 -1.52 -5.44 3.10
C VAL A 76 -0.88 -4.87 4.35
N TYR A 77 0.13 -4.02 4.18
CA TYR A 77 0.80 -3.32 5.26
C TYR A 77 0.62 -1.82 5.06
N LEU A 78 -0.02 -1.17 6.02
CA LEU A 78 -0.29 0.26 6.01
C LEU A 78 0.70 0.96 6.93
N ASP A 79 1.36 2.02 6.43
CA ASP A 79 2.27 2.77 7.26
C ASP A 79 1.54 3.40 8.45
N GLU A 80 2.17 3.35 9.61
CA GLU A 80 1.57 3.81 10.87
C GLU A 80 1.22 5.30 10.86
N THR A 81 1.85 6.10 10.01
CA THR A 81 1.52 7.53 9.91
C THR A 81 0.07 7.77 9.50
N ALA A 82 -0.59 6.77 8.92
CA ALA A 82 -2.01 6.88 8.59
C ALA A 82 -2.86 7.17 9.82
N THR A 83 -2.45 6.67 10.99
CA THR A 83 -3.21 6.86 12.23
C THR A 83 -3.15 8.29 12.77
N LEU A 84 -2.31 9.16 12.18
CA LEU A 84 -2.26 10.57 12.52
C LEU A 84 -3.46 11.35 11.97
N PHE A 85 -4.24 10.74 11.08
CA PHE A 85 -5.35 11.39 10.39
C PHE A 85 -6.65 10.68 10.70
N GLU A 86 -7.74 11.45 10.76
CA GLU A 86 -9.08 10.86 10.87
C GLU A 86 -9.46 10.11 9.60
N GLN A 87 -9.03 10.63 8.45
CA GLN A 87 -9.27 10.03 7.14
C GLN A 87 -8.02 10.10 6.30
N ILE A 88 -7.82 9.07 5.47
CA ILE A 88 -6.76 9.03 4.48
C ILE A 88 -7.39 8.87 3.09
N THR A 89 -6.63 9.20 2.07
CA THR A 89 -7.06 9.04 0.68
C THR A 89 -6.25 7.91 0.05
N VAL A 90 -6.94 6.98 -0.60
CA VAL A 90 -6.32 5.85 -1.30
C VAL A 90 -6.91 5.72 -2.70
N SER A 91 -6.21 5.02 -3.60
CA SER A 91 -6.74 4.75 -4.94
C SER A 91 -8.02 3.92 -4.86
N GLY A 92 -9.02 4.29 -5.65
CA GLY A 92 -10.29 3.58 -5.73
C GLY A 92 -10.35 2.47 -6.78
N GLY A 93 -9.21 2.12 -7.38
CA GLY A 93 -9.16 1.05 -8.38
C GLY A 93 -9.20 1.52 -9.83
N MET A 94 -9.52 2.78 -10.06
CA MET A 94 -9.48 3.40 -11.38
C MET A 94 -8.54 4.59 -11.34
N ARG A 95 -7.81 4.82 -12.45
CA ARG A 95 -6.91 5.96 -12.53
C ARG A 95 -7.69 7.25 -12.29
N GLY A 96 -7.20 8.08 -11.37
CA GLY A 96 -7.84 9.35 -11.01
C GLY A 96 -8.96 9.23 -10.00
N MET A 97 -9.39 8.02 -9.64
CA MET A 97 -10.39 7.82 -8.61
C MET A 97 -9.72 7.66 -7.26
N LEU A 98 -10.09 8.52 -6.30
CA LEU A 98 -9.59 8.46 -4.93
C LEU A 98 -10.74 8.25 -3.98
N LEU A 99 -10.49 7.45 -2.94
CA LEU A 99 -11.46 7.19 -1.87
C LEU A 99 -10.92 7.78 -0.57
N LEU A 100 -11.82 8.40 0.18
CA LEU A 100 -11.53 9.00 1.47
C LEU A 100 -12.19 8.14 2.55
N LEU A 101 -11.39 7.60 3.47
CA LEU A 101 -11.92 6.74 4.53
C LEU A 101 -10.99 6.76 5.75
N SER A 102 -11.52 6.30 6.91
CA SER A 102 -10.69 6.23 8.10
C SER A 102 -9.66 5.11 7.96
N PRO A 103 -8.49 5.25 8.62
CA PRO A 103 -7.49 4.17 8.61
C PRO A 103 -8.04 2.84 9.14
N SER A 104 -8.88 2.88 10.19
CA SER A 104 -9.44 1.65 10.74
C SER A 104 -10.41 0.97 9.76
N ASP A 105 -11.22 1.74 9.04
CA ASP A 105 -12.10 1.17 8.01
C ASP A 105 -11.29 0.56 6.88
N TYR A 106 -10.22 1.25 6.47
CA TYR A 106 -9.34 0.72 5.44
C TYR A 106 -8.73 -0.62 5.87
N LEU A 107 -8.16 -0.66 7.08
CA LEU A 107 -7.54 -1.88 7.60
C LEU A 107 -8.52 -3.05 7.65
N ARG A 108 -9.77 -2.79 8.07
CA ARG A 108 -10.79 -3.84 8.08
C ARG A 108 -11.12 -4.33 6.68
N ALA A 109 -11.25 -3.40 5.74
CA ALA A 109 -11.62 -3.74 4.36
C ALA A 109 -10.57 -4.61 3.67
N VAL A 110 -9.29 -4.36 3.93
CA VAL A 110 -8.19 -5.08 3.29
C VAL A 110 -7.56 -6.15 4.19
N LYS A 111 -8.04 -6.29 5.43
CA LYS A 111 -7.47 -7.19 6.43
C LYS A 111 -5.98 -6.91 6.63
N GLY A 112 -5.66 -5.62 6.72
CA GLY A 112 -4.28 -5.16 6.75
C GLY A 112 -3.69 -5.06 8.15
N ALA A 113 -2.40 -4.79 8.21
CA ALA A 113 -1.67 -4.57 9.45
C ALA A 113 -0.92 -3.25 9.38
N LEU A 114 -0.75 -2.59 10.52
CA LEU A 114 0.04 -1.37 10.64
C LEU A 114 1.50 -1.70 10.86
N GLY A 115 2.37 -0.83 10.39
CA GLY A 115 3.80 -0.94 10.65
C GLY A 115 4.53 0.31 10.27
N ALA A 116 5.73 0.50 10.83
CA ALA A 116 6.62 1.60 10.48
C ALA A 116 7.41 1.20 9.25
N ILE A 117 6.93 1.54 8.06
CA ILE A 117 7.49 1.05 6.80
C ILE A 117 7.99 2.15 5.86
N VAL A 118 8.11 3.39 6.33
CA VAL A 118 8.66 4.47 5.51
C VAL A 118 10.04 4.89 6.03
N GLN A 119 10.85 5.41 5.11
CA GLN A 119 12.17 5.95 5.46
C GLN A 119 12.00 7.28 6.18
N ASN A 120 12.87 7.50 7.14
CA ASN A 120 12.92 8.75 7.89
C ASN A 120 13.66 9.82 7.10
#